data_60de947fc38ccca6789358a727f36c76
#
_entry.id   60de947fc38ccca6789358a727f36c76
#
_cell.length_a   1.000
_cell.length_b   1.000
_cell.length_c   1.000
_cell.angle_alpha   90.00
_cell.angle_beta   90.00
_cell.angle_gamma   90.00
#
_symmetry.space_group_name_H-M   'P 1'
#
loop_
_entity.id
_entity.type
_entity.pdbx_description
1 polymer ?
#
loop_
_entity_poly.entity_id
_entity_poly.type
_entity_poly.pdbx_seq_one_letter_code
_entity_poly.pdbx_strand_id
1 'polypeptide(L)'
;MTDTEVLRKDNRYELRVDGKVAGLAAFLDHDNQRVFHHTEINRAHRGEGLSTVLIEAALTDTVGAGMRIVPVCPAVKAYLEKENGFAESVDPVTDEIFDWLEAKFQKR
;
A
#
# COMPACT_ATOMS: atom_id res chain seq x y z
N MET A 1 0.47 4.51 26.28
CA MET A 1 1.00 4.76 24.92
C MET A 1 0.46 3.74 23.96
N THR A 2 0.06 4.18 22.79
CA THR A 2 -0.43 3.29 21.75
C THR A 2 0.75 2.69 21.00
N ASP A 3 0.75 1.38 20.87
CA ASP A 3 1.81 0.66 20.17
C ASP A 3 1.33 0.36 18.74
N THR A 4 1.97 1.01 17.78
CA THR A 4 1.59 0.88 16.37
C THR A 4 2.72 0.22 15.59
N GLU A 5 2.37 -0.79 14.78
CA GLU A 5 3.35 -1.44 13.93
C GLU A 5 2.71 -1.80 12.59
N VAL A 6 3.57 -1.96 11.58
CA VAL A 6 3.15 -2.35 10.24
C VAL A 6 3.91 -3.62 9.87
N LEU A 7 3.16 -4.66 9.50
CA LEU A 7 3.72 -5.97 9.16
C LEU A 7 3.39 -6.31 7.71
N ARG A 8 4.39 -6.77 6.97
CA ARG A 8 4.16 -7.24 5.60
C ARG A 8 3.70 -8.69 5.61
N LYS A 9 2.61 -8.95 4.93
CA LYS A 9 2.09 -10.30 4.69
C LYS A 9 2.23 -10.63 3.20
N ASP A 10 1.71 -11.77 2.78
CA ASP A 10 1.86 -12.23 1.40
C ASP A 10 1.29 -11.26 0.37
N ASN A 11 0.17 -10.65 0.69
CA ASN A 11 -0.54 -9.80 -0.27
C ASN A 11 -1.05 -8.49 0.32
N ARG A 12 -0.47 -8.09 1.46
CA ARG A 12 -0.88 -6.84 2.10
C ARG A 12 0.08 -6.45 3.21
N TYR A 13 0.06 -5.17 3.55
CA TYR A 13 0.66 -4.68 4.78
C TYR A 13 -0.45 -4.50 5.79
N GLU A 14 -0.25 -5.01 7.00
CA GLU A 14 -1.22 -4.85 8.08
C GLU A 14 -0.73 -3.81 9.06
N LEU A 15 -1.62 -2.87 9.37
CA LEU A 15 -1.37 -1.90 10.44
C LEU A 15 -1.99 -2.45 11.71
N ARG A 16 -1.20 -2.58 12.75
CA ARG A 16 -1.69 -3.07 14.05
C ARG A 16 -1.54 -2.00 15.10
N VAL A 17 -2.56 -1.85 15.90
CA VAL A 17 -2.59 -0.94 17.05
C VAL A 17 -2.81 -1.80 18.28
N ASP A 18 -1.84 -1.78 19.18
CA ASP A 18 -1.88 -2.60 20.40
C ASP A 18 -2.15 -4.07 20.10
N GLY A 19 -1.52 -4.58 19.04
CA GLY A 19 -1.59 -5.98 18.65
C GLY A 19 -2.81 -6.37 17.82
N LYS A 20 -3.71 -5.44 17.55
CA LYS A 20 -4.92 -5.72 16.78
C LYS A 20 -4.87 -5.05 15.42
N VAL A 21 -5.36 -5.74 14.40
CA VAL A 21 -5.37 -5.19 13.04
C VAL A 21 -6.31 -4.00 12.98
N ALA A 22 -5.75 -2.85 12.62
CA ALA A 22 -6.50 -1.59 12.51
C ALA A 22 -6.63 -1.12 11.06
N GLY A 23 -5.89 -1.73 10.14
CA GLY A 23 -5.97 -1.36 8.74
C GLY A 23 -5.10 -2.24 7.89
N LEU A 24 -5.21 -2.08 6.58
CA LEU A 24 -4.37 -2.81 5.64
C LEU A 24 -4.16 -2.02 4.36
N ALA A 25 -3.05 -2.33 3.69
CA ALA A 25 -2.76 -1.84 2.36
C ALA A 25 -2.47 -3.05 1.48
N ALA A 26 -3.41 -3.40 0.63
CA ALA A 26 -3.32 -4.60 -0.19
C ALA A 26 -2.49 -4.34 -1.45
N PHE A 27 -1.70 -5.32 -1.82
CA PHE A 27 -0.87 -5.24 -3.02
C PHE A 27 -0.78 -6.58 -3.71
N LEU A 28 -0.35 -6.55 -4.96
CA LEU A 28 0.06 -7.74 -5.70
C LEU A 28 1.35 -7.40 -6.42
N ASP A 29 2.28 -8.34 -6.43
CA ASP A 29 3.56 -8.12 -7.09
C ASP A 29 3.48 -8.60 -8.55
N HIS A 30 4.06 -7.78 -9.43
CA HIS A 30 4.11 -8.03 -10.87
C HIS A 30 5.53 -7.71 -11.32
N ASP A 31 6.34 -8.76 -11.53
CA ASP A 31 7.77 -8.60 -11.82
C ASP A 31 8.43 -7.80 -10.67
N ASN A 32 9.10 -6.70 -10.97
CA ASN A 32 9.73 -5.89 -9.94
C ASN A 32 8.84 -4.76 -9.44
N GLN A 33 7.53 -4.83 -9.74
CA GLN A 33 6.57 -3.81 -9.34
C GLN A 33 5.66 -4.33 -8.24
N ARG A 34 5.40 -3.51 -7.25
CA ARG A 34 4.41 -3.79 -6.22
C ARG A 34 3.21 -2.91 -6.49
N VAL A 35 2.12 -3.53 -6.89
CA VAL A 35 0.90 -2.84 -7.32
C VAL A 35 -0.03 -2.70 -6.12
N PHE A 36 -0.17 -1.47 -5.62
CA PHE A 36 -1.04 -1.19 -4.48
C PHE A 36 -2.44 -0.89 -5.00
N HIS A 37 -3.41 -1.70 -4.62
CA HIS A 37 -4.75 -1.59 -5.20
C HIS A 37 -5.86 -1.28 -4.22
N HIS A 38 -5.60 -1.34 -2.91
CA HIS A 38 -6.65 -1.09 -1.93
C HIS A 38 -6.06 -0.77 -0.56
N THR A 39 -6.63 0.20 0.13
CA THR A 39 -6.21 0.58 1.48
C THR A 39 -7.47 0.76 2.33
N GLU A 40 -7.43 0.21 3.54
CA GLU A 40 -8.53 0.34 4.49
C GLU A 40 -7.99 0.69 5.86
N ILE A 41 -8.72 1.54 6.59
CA ILE A 41 -8.47 1.81 8.00
C ILE A 41 -9.74 1.51 8.76
N ASN A 42 -9.63 0.76 9.84
CA ASN A 42 -10.77 0.44 10.70
C ASN A 42 -11.47 1.73 11.11
N ARG A 43 -12.80 1.70 11.08
CA ARG A 43 -13.61 2.86 11.39
C ARG A 43 -13.26 3.48 12.75
N ALA A 44 -12.95 2.64 13.73
CA ALA A 44 -12.62 3.10 15.08
C ALA A 44 -11.35 3.96 15.13
N HIS A 45 -10.50 3.86 14.09
CA HIS A 45 -9.22 4.56 14.06
C HIS A 45 -9.16 5.65 12.99
N ARG A 46 -10.27 5.96 12.35
CA ARG A 46 -10.29 7.01 11.34
C ARG A 46 -10.06 8.35 12.00
N GLY A 47 -9.33 9.22 11.30
CA GLY A 47 -9.03 10.55 11.80
C GLY A 47 -7.78 10.60 12.68
N GLU A 48 -7.10 9.48 12.87
CA GLU A 48 -5.88 9.43 13.70
C GLU A 48 -4.59 9.53 12.88
N GLY A 49 -4.70 9.71 11.56
CA GLY A 49 -3.53 9.82 10.69
C GLY A 49 -2.86 8.49 10.42
N LEU A 50 -3.51 7.38 10.74
CA LEU A 50 -2.89 6.06 10.63
C LEU A 50 -2.72 5.59 9.19
N SER A 51 -3.54 6.10 8.26
CA SER A 51 -3.36 5.73 6.84
C SER A 51 -2.01 6.21 6.34
N THR A 52 -1.56 7.39 6.77
CA THR A 52 -0.25 7.92 6.41
C THR A 52 0.87 7.03 6.96
N VAL A 53 0.74 6.62 8.22
CA VAL A 53 1.72 5.73 8.85
C VAL A 53 1.82 4.41 8.06
N LEU A 54 0.68 3.83 7.74
CA LEU A 54 0.61 2.57 7.01
C LEU A 54 1.23 2.69 5.62
N ILE A 55 0.83 3.70 4.88
CA ILE A 55 1.31 3.87 3.50
C ILE A 55 2.81 4.17 3.48
N GLU A 56 3.26 5.05 4.35
CA GLU A 56 4.69 5.38 4.41
C GLU A 56 5.53 4.14 4.69
N ALA A 57 5.11 3.33 5.66
CA ALA A 57 5.83 2.12 6.00
C ALA A 57 5.82 1.11 4.84
N ALA A 58 4.67 0.99 4.16
CA ALA A 58 4.54 0.07 3.03
C ALA A 58 5.44 0.49 1.87
N LEU A 59 5.49 1.77 1.56
CA LEU A 59 6.31 2.26 0.45
C LEU A 59 7.80 2.19 0.79
N THR A 60 8.15 2.47 2.03
CA THR A 60 9.54 2.37 2.47
C THR A 60 10.04 0.93 2.35
N ASP A 61 9.23 -0.03 2.76
CA ASP A 61 9.58 -1.44 2.66
C ASP A 61 9.70 -1.87 1.19
N THR A 62 8.80 -1.39 0.33
CA THR A 62 8.81 -1.70 -1.09
C THR A 62 10.11 -1.23 -1.75
N VAL A 63 10.49 0.01 -1.50
CA VAL A 63 11.72 0.58 -2.05
C VAL A 63 12.94 -0.12 -1.46
N GLY A 64 12.90 -0.43 -0.17
CA GLY A 64 13.98 -1.15 0.49
C GLY A 64 14.19 -2.55 -0.07
N ALA A 65 13.16 -3.14 -0.64
CA ALA A 65 13.24 -4.45 -1.29
C ALA A 65 13.68 -4.35 -2.76
N GLY A 66 13.97 -3.15 -3.24
CA GLY A 66 14.39 -2.94 -4.62
C GLY A 66 13.25 -2.97 -5.61
N MET A 67 12.02 -2.81 -5.14
CA MET A 67 10.85 -2.88 -6.00
C MET A 67 10.31 -1.50 -6.33
N ARG A 68 9.52 -1.43 -7.38
CA ARG A 68 8.91 -0.18 -7.83
C ARG A 68 7.47 -0.11 -7.36
N ILE A 69 6.95 1.10 -7.23
CA ILE A 69 5.62 1.36 -6.70
C ILE A 69 4.66 1.67 -7.84
N VAL A 70 3.54 0.94 -7.92
CA VAL A 70 2.48 1.26 -8.87
C VAL A 70 1.23 1.61 -8.06
N PRO A 71 0.87 2.91 -8.01
CA PRO A 71 -0.21 3.37 -7.11
C PRO A 71 -1.59 3.36 -7.78
N VAL A 72 -2.19 2.17 -7.88
CA VAL A 72 -3.56 2.05 -8.38
C VAL A 72 -4.55 2.59 -7.34
N CYS A 73 -4.27 2.34 -6.07
CA CYS A 73 -5.13 2.78 -4.97
C CYS A 73 -5.12 4.31 -4.84
N PRO A 74 -6.30 4.96 -4.79
CA PRO A 74 -6.36 6.42 -4.65
C PRO A 74 -5.68 6.95 -3.40
N ALA A 75 -5.70 6.21 -2.29
CA ALA A 75 -5.06 6.65 -1.05
C ALA A 75 -3.54 6.71 -1.20
N VAL A 76 -2.95 5.71 -1.86
CA VAL A 76 -1.51 5.68 -2.10
C VAL A 76 -1.13 6.79 -3.08
N LYS A 77 -1.94 6.96 -4.12
CA LYS A 77 -1.70 8.02 -5.11
C LYS A 77 -1.72 9.39 -4.45
N ALA A 78 -2.71 9.64 -3.59
CA ALA A 78 -2.83 10.92 -2.90
C ALA A 78 -1.63 11.17 -1.98
N TYR A 79 -1.17 10.14 -1.30
CA TYR A 79 0.01 10.24 -0.46
C TYR A 79 1.23 10.67 -1.28
N LEU A 80 1.42 10.03 -2.44
CA LEU A 80 2.57 10.30 -3.30
C LEU A 80 2.53 11.70 -3.91
N GLU A 81 1.34 12.27 -4.07
CA GLU A 81 1.20 13.64 -4.58
C GLU A 81 1.68 14.67 -3.56
N LYS A 82 1.69 14.31 -2.28
CA LYS A 82 2.13 15.19 -1.21
C LYS A 82 3.57 14.95 -0.79
N GLU A 83 4.06 13.71 -0.98
CA GLU A 83 5.39 13.31 -0.53
C GLU A 83 6.28 12.96 -1.71
N ASN A 84 7.36 13.71 -1.88
CA ASN A 84 8.25 13.54 -3.03
C ASN A 84 9.35 12.50 -2.81
N GLY A 85 9.48 11.97 -1.59
CA GLY A 85 10.60 11.09 -1.25
C GLY A 85 10.63 9.78 -2.03
N PHE A 86 9.51 9.36 -2.61
CA PHE A 86 9.42 8.10 -3.34
C PHE A 86 9.31 8.29 -4.86
N ALA A 87 9.41 9.54 -5.33
CA ALA A 87 9.10 9.86 -6.74
C ALA A 87 9.90 9.05 -7.74
N GLU A 88 11.16 8.78 -7.43
CA GLU A 88 12.04 8.04 -8.35
C GLU A 88 11.69 6.55 -8.45
N SER A 89 10.92 6.06 -7.50
CA SER A 89 10.56 4.64 -7.43
C SER A 89 9.14 4.36 -7.91
N VAL A 90 8.43 5.40 -8.35
CA VAL A 90 7.04 5.28 -8.78
C VAL A 90 6.96 5.05 -10.28
N ASP A 91 6.22 4.02 -10.69
CA ASP A 91 5.91 3.76 -12.08
C ASP A 91 4.49 4.19 -12.38
N PRO A 92 4.20 4.60 -13.62
CA PRO A 92 2.85 5.04 -13.98
C PRO A 92 1.86 3.88 -13.95
N VAL A 93 0.61 4.21 -13.65
CA VAL A 93 -0.48 3.26 -13.72
C VAL A 93 -0.94 3.21 -15.17
N THR A 94 -0.77 2.06 -15.82
CA THR A 94 -1.08 1.90 -17.25
C THR A 94 -2.31 1.03 -17.43
N ASP A 95 -2.86 1.05 -18.66
CA ASP A 95 -3.97 0.17 -19.00
C ASP A 95 -3.57 -1.30 -18.86
N GLU A 96 -2.30 -1.62 -19.16
CA GLU A 96 -1.79 -2.98 -19.00
C GLU A 96 -1.84 -3.43 -17.56
N ILE A 97 -1.49 -2.54 -16.64
CA ILE A 97 -1.54 -2.83 -15.20
C ILE A 97 -2.99 -3.07 -14.77
N PHE A 98 -3.92 -2.22 -15.23
CA PHE A 98 -5.33 -2.41 -14.91
C PHE A 98 -5.85 -3.75 -15.43
N ASP A 99 -5.50 -4.09 -16.68
CA ASP A 99 -5.93 -5.36 -17.27
C ASP A 99 -5.36 -6.55 -16.50
N TRP A 100 -4.08 -6.48 -16.16
CA TRP A 100 -3.42 -7.50 -15.39
C TRP A 100 -4.08 -7.68 -14.01
N LEU A 101 -4.35 -6.57 -13.35
CA LEU A 101 -4.93 -6.59 -12.01
C LEU A 101 -6.36 -7.16 -12.06
N GLU A 102 -7.14 -6.73 -13.03
CA GLU A 102 -8.51 -7.22 -13.20
C GLU A 102 -8.53 -8.72 -13.44
N ALA A 103 -7.59 -9.22 -14.25
CA ALA A 103 -7.49 -10.65 -14.52
C ALA A 103 -7.18 -11.43 -13.25
N LYS A 104 -6.38 -10.86 -12.34
CA LYS A 104 -6.06 -11.53 -11.08
C LYS A 104 -7.28 -11.67 -10.19
N PHE A 105 -8.16 -10.67 -10.20
CA PHE A 105 -9.37 -10.71 -9.36
C PHE A 105 -10.49 -11.52 -9.95
N GLN A 106 -10.48 -11.75 -11.26
CA GLN A 106 -11.50 -12.57 -11.91
C GLN A 106 -11.14 -14.05 -11.91
N LYS A 107 -9.92 -14.35 -11.56
CA LYS A 107 -9.45 -15.72 -11.57
C LYS A 107 -10.09 -16.52 -10.44
N ARG A 108 -10.54 -17.72 -10.75
CA ARG A 108 -11.16 -18.60 -9.78
C ARG A 108 -10.38 -19.90 -9.64
#